data_d405342742ceb5de3ad7ea7cb720b1e2
#
_entry.id   d405342742ceb5de3ad7ea7cb720b1e2
#
_cell.length_a   1.000
_cell.length_b   1.000
_cell.length_c   1.000
_cell.angle_alpha   90.00
_cell.angle_beta   90.00
_cell.angle_gamma   90.00
#
_symmetry.space_group_name_H-M   'P 1'
#
loop_
_entity.id
_entity.type
_entity.pdbx_description
1 polymer ?
#
loop_
_entity_poly.entity_id
_entity_poly.type
_entity_poly.pdbx_seq_one_letter_code
_entity_poly.pdbx_strand_id
1 'polypeptide(L)'
;QKVKISGGGRCNVSHACFDPRELVKFYPRGNKELLSVFSKFQPGDTMDWFAQRNVSLKIENDNRIFPESNSSQTIMDCFLKEVQTKNFEIKTQSVVLEIQKLEEGYKIITKEGEILTDYVIYTTGSSPKSLKMIENLGHKIVSPVPSLFTFNIKNDVLNDLMGTSFPHAEVSIPKLKMEEFGPLLITHWGLSGPAILKLSAWKARELADLKYNFEIKVNFIGVDKEQAEEVFKNYREENPKKTIGNVKVFEITSRFWHRILWLSKVDLEKNISHITKQELQKILENL
;
A
#
# COMPACT_ATOMS: atom_id res chain seq x y z
N GLN A 1 -2.46 13.25 -15.19
CA GLN A 1 -1.11 13.08 -14.60
C GLN A 1 -1.06 11.90 -13.61
N LYS A 2 -2.08 11.68 -12.74
CA LYS A 2 -2.11 10.58 -11.76
C LYS A 2 -2.07 9.21 -12.43
N VAL A 3 -2.85 8.99 -13.50
CA VAL A 3 -2.83 7.75 -14.29
C VAL A 3 -1.42 7.49 -14.84
N LYS A 4 -0.76 8.53 -15.38
CA LYS A 4 0.57 8.41 -16.00
C LYS A 4 1.64 7.88 -15.04
N ILE A 5 1.59 8.25 -13.76
CA ILE A 5 2.60 7.86 -12.77
C ILE A 5 2.19 6.64 -11.93
N SER A 6 0.93 6.21 -12.00
CA SER A 6 0.43 5.08 -11.22
C SER A 6 1.11 3.77 -11.61
N GLY A 7 1.24 2.85 -10.64
CA GLY A 7 1.87 1.56 -10.86
C GLY A 7 3.30 1.63 -11.41
N GLY A 8 4.07 2.66 -11.03
CA GLY A 8 5.43 2.88 -11.54
C GLY A 8 5.47 3.27 -13.02
N GLY A 9 4.47 4.00 -13.52
CA GLY A 9 4.35 4.40 -14.92
C GLY A 9 3.69 3.35 -15.83
N ARG A 10 3.28 2.22 -15.26
CA ARG A 10 2.58 1.14 -16.00
C ARG A 10 1.07 1.23 -15.95
N CYS A 11 0.50 1.96 -14.99
CA CYS A 11 -0.91 2.04 -14.65
C CYS A 11 -1.48 0.69 -14.14
N ASN A 12 -1.51 0.48 -12.82
CA ASN A 12 -2.32 -0.58 -12.24
C ASN A 12 -3.80 -0.26 -12.48
N VAL A 13 -4.43 -0.98 -13.41
CA VAL A 13 -5.81 -0.70 -13.88
C VAL A 13 -6.82 -1.19 -12.85
N SER A 14 -6.62 -2.41 -12.32
CA SER A 14 -7.54 -3.06 -11.41
C SER A 14 -6.86 -4.22 -10.66
N HIS A 15 -7.65 -5.01 -9.95
CA HIS A 15 -7.23 -6.22 -9.25
C HIS A 15 -8.08 -7.41 -9.74
N ALA A 16 -7.46 -8.57 -9.97
CA ALA A 16 -8.12 -9.76 -10.49
C ALA A 16 -8.92 -10.51 -9.41
N CYS A 17 -9.87 -9.81 -8.82
CA CYS A 17 -10.87 -10.37 -7.91
C CYS A 17 -12.24 -10.14 -8.54
N PHE A 18 -12.83 -11.20 -9.11
CA PHE A 18 -14.02 -11.13 -9.96
C PHE A 18 -15.34 -11.43 -9.21
N ASP A 19 -15.26 -11.84 -7.95
CA ASP A 19 -16.44 -11.94 -7.08
C ASP A 19 -16.61 -10.63 -6.30
N PRO A 20 -17.73 -9.90 -6.46
CA PRO A 20 -18.00 -8.67 -5.73
C PRO A 20 -17.95 -8.83 -4.21
N ARG A 21 -18.34 -9.98 -3.66
CA ARG A 21 -18.32 -10.25 -2.22
C ARG A 21 -16.91 -10.41 -1.68
N GLU A 22 -16.01 -11.00 -2.47
CA GLU A 22 -14.60 -11.09 -2.14
C GLU A 22 -13.89 -9.75 -2.37
N LEU A 23 -14.23 -9.07 -3.47
CA LEU A 23 -13.63 -7.78 -3.82
C LEU A 23 -13.84 -6.70 -2.74
N VAL A 24 -15.03 -6.63 -2.14
CA VAL A 24 -15.32 -5.63 -1.10
C VAL A 24 -14.51 -5.85 0.19
N LYS A 25 -13.97 -7.04 0.43
CA LYS A 25 -13.11 -7.33 1.58
C LYS A 25 -11.77 -6.58 1.53
N PHE A 26 -11.33 -6.14 0.35
CA PHE A 26 -10.13 -5.30 0.20
C PHE A 26 -10.38 -3.82 0.52
N TYR A 27 -11.62 -3.44 0.84
CA TYR A 27 -11.98 -2.06 1.17
C TYR A 27 -12.20 -1.93 2.68
N PRO A 28 -11.29 -1.28 3.40
CA PRO A 28 -11.41 -1.12 4.85
C PRO A 28 -12.62 -0.29 5.29
N ARG A 29 -13.18 0.50 4.37
CA ARG A 29 -14.37 1.35 4.56
C ARG A 29 -15.21 1.37 3.29
N GLY A 30 -16.54 1.47 3.42
CA GLY A 30 -17.46 1.52 2.31
C GLY A 30 -17.73 0.15 1.63
N ASN A 31 -17.33 -0.96 2.24
CA ASN A 31 -17.49 -2.30 1.68
C ASN A 31 -18.97 -2.68 1.45
N LYS A 32 -19.87 -2.27 2.32
CA LYS A 32 -21.32 -2.53 2.17
C LYS A 32 -21.90 -1.77 0.98
N GLU A 33 -21.56 -0.49 0.87
CA GLU A 33 -21.99 0.40 -0.20
C GLU A 33 -21.44 -0.04 -1.56
N LEU A 34 -20.17 -0.45 -1.58
CA LEU A 34 -19.48 -0.88 -2.80
C LEU A 34 -20.00 -2.23 -3.34
N LEU A 35 -20.58 -3.09 -2.51
CA LEU A 35 -21.10 -4.37 -2.97
C LEU A 35 -22.14 -4.20 -4.09
N SER A 36 -23.06 -3.25 -3.93
CA SER A 36 -24.05 -2.93 -4.97
C SER A 36 -23.43 -2.40 -6.25
N VAL A 37 -22.38 -1.57 -6.12
CA VAL A 37 -21.66 -1.02 -7.28
C VAL A 37 -20.92 -2.12 -8.04
N PHE A 38 -20.16 -2.95 -7.35
CA PHE A 38 -19.40 -4.05 -7.97
C PHE A 38 -20.28 -5.17 -8.52
N SER A 39 -21.51 -5.31 -8.05
CA SER A 39 -22.48 -6.20 -8.67
C SER A 39 -22.96 -5.72 -10.04
N LYS A 40 -22.72 -4.45 -10.38
CA LYS A 40 -23.08 -3.84 -11.69
C LYS A 40 -21.87 -3.62 -12.59
N PHE A 41 -20.72 -3.32 -12.01
CA PHE A 41 -19.48 -3.07 -12.75
C PHE A 41 -18.29 -3.44 -11.86
N GLN A 42 -17.55 -4.47 -12.23
CA GLN A 42 -16.46 -5.07 -11.46
C GLN A 42 -15.19 -5.22 -12.33
N PRO A 43 -14.08 -5.76 -11.82
CA PRO A 43 -12.82 -5.85 -12.57
C PRO A 43 -12.91 -6.58 -13.92
N GLY A 44 -13.78 -7.61 -14.05
CA GLY A 44 -14.02 -8.29 -15.32
C GLY A 44 -14.61 -7.34 -16.35
N ASP A 45 -15.66 -6.59 -15.97
CA ASP A 45 -16.26 -5.59 -16.87
C ASP A 45 -15.24 -4.51 -17.29
N THR A 46 -14.33 -4.16 -16.40
CA THR A 46 -13.21 -3.24 -16.71
C THR A 46 -12.30 -3.85 -17.77
N MET A 47 -11.93 -5.12 -17.65
CA MET A 47 -11.09 -5.82 -18.64
C MET A 47 -11.82 -5.90 -19.99
N ASP A 48 -13.09 -6.26 -20.00
CA ASP A 48 -13.91 -6.32 -21.22
C ASP A 48 -14.04 -4.96 -21.89
N TRP A 49 -14.20 -3.90 -21.08
CA TRP A 49 -14.27 -2.53 -21.60
C TRP A 49 -13.01 -2.14 -22.36
N PHE A 50 -11.81 -2.49 -21.85
CA PHE A 50 -10.54 -2.24 -22.53
C PHE A 50 -10.33 -3.16 -23.73
N ALA A 51 -10.70 -4.45 -23.62
CA ALA A 51 -10.58 -5.42 -24.71
C ALA A 51 -11.40 -4.99 -25.94
N GLN A 52 -12.64 -4.52 -25.74
CA GLN A 52 -13.49 -3.96 -26.79
C GLN A 52 -12.88 -2.74 -27.52
N ARG A 53 -11.86 -2.13 -26.92
CA ARG A 53 -11.11 -0.98 -27.46
C ARG A 53 -9.71 -1.35 -27.95
N ASN A 54 -9.47 -2.64 -28.14
CA ASN A 54 -8.18 -3.19 -28.56
C ASN A 54 -7.03 -2.87 -27.60
N VAL A 55 -7.31 -2.80 -26.31
CA VAL A 55 -6.31 -2.66 -25.24
C VAL A 55 -6.25 -3.95 -24.46
N SER A 56 -5.18 -4.74 -24.66
CA SER A 56 -4.94 -5.98 -23.95
C SER A 56 -4.40 -5.70 -22.55
N LEU A 57 -5.00 -6.37 -21.56
CA LEU A 57 -4.58 -6.32 -20.17
C LEU A 57 -4.05 -7.69 -19.73
N LYS A 58 -3.07 -7.71 -18.84
CA LYS A 58 -2.51 -8.91 -18.22
C LYS A 58 -2.67 -8.89 -16.71
N ILE A 59 -2.82 -10.07 -16.12
CA ILE A 59 -2.85 -10.27 -14.68
C ILE A 59 -1.45 -10.74 -14.25
N GLU A 60 -0.86 -10.06 -13.27
CA GLU A 60 0.40 -10.46 -12.65
C GLU A 60 0.18 -11.45 -11.48
N ASN A 61 1.22 -12.11 -11.01
CA ASN A 61 1.15 -13.15 -9.97
C ASN A 61 0.52 -12.67 -8.65
N ASP A 62 0.54 -11.37 -8.39
CA ASP A 62 -0.06 -10.73 -7.22
C ASP A 62 -1.49 -10.21 -7.50
N ASN A 63 -2.13 -10.68 -8.55
CA ASN A 63 -3.47 -10.30 -9.00
C ASN A 63 -3.63 -8.84 -9.44
N ARG A 64 -2.58 -8.06 -9.58
CA ARG A 64 -2.67 -6.73 -10.20
C ARG A 64 -2.86 -6.84 -11.70
N ILE A 65 -3.65 -5.92 -12.26
CA ILE A 65 -3.96 -5.88 -13.67
C ILE A 65 -3.25 -4.68 -14.31
N PHE A 66 -2.45 -4.95 -15.34
CA PHE A 66 -1.70 -3.95 -16.08
C PHE A 66 -1.95 -4.06 -17.58
N PRO A 67 -1.74 -3.00 -18.39
CA PRO A 67 -1.69 -3.14 -19.83
C PRO A 67 -0.50 -4.03 -20.23
N GLU A 68 -0.68 -4.89 -21.25
CA GLU A 68 0.38 -5.75 -21.76
C GLU A 68 1.61 -4.97 -22.21
N SER A 69 1.41 -3.75 -22.72
CA SER A 69 2.47 -2.81 -23.10
C SER A 69 3.36 -2.36 -21.95
N ASN A 70 2.98 -2.60 -20.70
CA ASN A 70 3.62 -2.06 -19.49
C ASN A 70 3.76 -0.52 -19.51
N SER A 71 2.89 0.19 -20.21
CA SER A 71 2.90 1.65 -20.31
C SER A 71 1.54 2.24 -19.97
N SER A 72 1.53 3.16 -19.01
CA SER A 72 0.33 3.96 -18.69
C SER A 72 -0.16 4.81 -19.85
N GLN A 73 0.70 5.08 -20.85
CA GLN A 73 0.33 5.82 -22.04
C GLN A 73 -0.76 5.09 -22.82
N THR A 74 -0.70 3.76 -22.94
CA THR A 74 -1.73 2.94 -23.60
C THR A 74 -3.12 3.18 -23.02
N ILE A 75 -3.22 3.26 -21.69
CA ILE A 75 -4.48 3.54 -21.02
C ILE A 75 -4.96 4.98 -21.28
N MET A 76 -4.04 5.94 -21.26
CA MET A 76 -4.35 7.33 -21.56
C MET A 76 -4.83 7.52 -23.00
N ASP A 77 -4.15 6.90 -23.95
CA ASP A 77 -4.50 6.98 -25.39
C ASP A 77 -5.85 6.36 -25.65
N CYS A 78 -6.19 5.26 -24.97
CA CYS A 78 -7.51 4.66 -25.04
C CYS A 78 -8.61 5.64 -24.61
N PHE A 79 -8.46 6.30 -23.47
CA PHE A 79 -9.43 7.31 -23.01
C PHE A 79 -9.51 8.52 -23.94
N LEU A 80 -8.38 9.03 -24.43
CA LEU A 80 -8.36 10.17 -25.35
C LEU A 80 -9.06 9.84 -26.66
N LYS A 81 -8.89 8.62 -27.18
CA LYS A 81 -9.60 8.15 -28.38
C LYS A 81 -11.12 8.09 -28.15
N GLU A 82 -11.55 7.59 -27.01
CA GLU A 82 -12.99 7.56 -26.65
C GLU A 82 -13.60 8.97 -26.59
N VAL A 83 -12.88 9.92 -26.02
CA VAL A 83 -13.32 11.32 -25.99
C VAL A 83 -13.53 11.88 -27.40
N GLN A 84 -12.57 11.64 -28.29
CA GLN A 84 -12.65 12.12 -29.69
C GLN A 84 -13.83 11.49 -30.45
N THR A 85 -14.07 10.18 -30.26
CA THR A 85 -15.13 9.46 -30.98
C THR A 85 -16.54 9.79 -30.51
N LYS A 86 -16.70 10.30 -29.27
CA LYS A 86 -18.00 10.54 -28.64
C LYS A 86 -18.38 12.01 -28.47
N ASN A 87 -17.70 12.91 -29.16
CA ASN A 87 -17.94 14.37 -29.09
C ASN A 87 -17.86 14.95 -27.67
N PHE A 88 -17.00 14.40 -26.80
CA PHE A 88 -16.71 15.02 -25.52
C PHE A 88 -15.69 16.14 -25.71
N GLU A 89 -15.92 17.25 -25.05
CA GLU A 89 -14.95 18.34 -24.99
C GLU A 89 -14.08 18.22 -23.74
N ILE A 90 -12.75 18.26 -23.91
CA ILE A 90 -11.80 18.36 -22.80
C ILE A 90 -11.28 19.80 -22.73
N LYS A 91 -11.65 20.52 -21.68
CA LYS A 91 -11.07 21.83 -21.36
C LYS A 91 -9.93 21.66 -20.37
N THR A 92 -8.70 21.69 -20.90
CA THR A 92 -7.48 21.69 -20.06
C THR A 92 -7.20 23.08 -19.53
N GLN A 93 -6.48 23.18 -18.39
CA GLN A 93 -6.14 24.44 -17.74
C GLN A 93 -7.35 25.27 -17.28
N SER A 94 -8.55 24.73 -17.40
CA SER A 94 -9.80 25.35 -16.97
C SER A 94 -10.08 25.00 -15.50
N VAL A 95 -9.78 25.94 -14.62
CA VAL A 95 -9.98 25.76 -13.18
C VAL A 95 -11.39 26.10 -12.80
N VAL A 96 -12.13 25.12 -12.28
CA VAL A 96 -13.44 25.37 -11.67
C VAL A 96 -13.23 26.12 -10.36
N LEU A 97 -13.87 27.28 -10.23
CA LEU A 97 -13.81 28.16 -9.06
C LEU A 97 -14.97 27.91 -8.11
N GLU A 98 -16.17 27.70 -8.67
CA GLU A 98 -17.40 27.51 -7.92
C GLU A 98 -18.39 26.64 -8.71
N ILE A 99 -19.25 25.95 -7.98
CA ILE A 99 -20.43 25.26 -8.51
C ILE A 99 -21.65 25.79 -7.75
N GLN A 100 -22.60 26.30 -8.45
CA GLN A 100 -23.86 26.81 -7.89
C GLN A 100 -25.01 25.91 -8.34
N LYS A 101 -25.88 25.52 -7.41
CA LYS A 101 -27.14 24.85 -7.72
C LYS A 101 -28.17 25.91 -8.11
N LEU A 102 -28.81 25.66 -9.25
CA LEU A 102 -29.95 26.50 -9.72
C LEU A 102 -31.27 25.78 -9.41
N GLU A 103 -32.40 26.42 -9.74
CA GLU A 103 -33.73 25.77 -9.69
C GLU A 103 -33.75 24.56 -10.62
N GLU A 104 -33.20 24.71 -11.82
CA GLU A 104 -32.96 23.61 -12.76
C GLU A 104 -31.45 23.54 -13.11
N GLY A 105 -30.79 22.39 -12.82
CA GLY A 105 -29.41 22.17 -13.15
C GLY A 105 -28.38 22.89 -12.27
N TYR A 106 -27.27 23.22 -12.86
CA TYR A 106 -26.11 23.80 -12.18
C TYR A 106 -25.41 24.84 -13.05
N LYS A 107 -24.79 25.82 -12.38
CA LYS A 107 -23.87 26.79 -12.98
C LYS A 107 -22.46 26.48 -12.48
N ILE A 108 -21.51 26.24 -13.38
CA ILE A 108 -20.10 26.03 -13.09
C ILE A 108 -19.36 27.31 -13.48
N ILE A 109 -18.68 27.90 -12.50
CA ILE A 109 -17.90 29.14 -12.70
C ILE A 109 -16.43 28.74 -12.86
N THR A 110 -15.84 29.18 -13.97
CA THR A 110 -14.42 29.00 -14.28
C THR A 110 -13.74 30.36 -14.47
N LYS A 111 -12.43 30.37 -14.67
CA LYS A 111 -11.72 31.60 -15.05
C LYS A 111 -12.09 32.12 -16.43
N GLU A 112 -12.52 31.22 -17.31
CA GLU A 112 -12.81 31.49 -18.71
C GLU A 112 -14.29 31.90 -18.94
N GLY A 113 -15.14 31.73 -17.92
CA GLY A 113 -16.56 32.03 -18.00
C GLY A 113 -17.46 31.06 -17.23
N GLU A 114 -18.75 31.11 -17.51
CA GLU A 114 -19.78 30.29 -16.88
C GLU A 114 -20.23 29.16 -17.82
N ILE A 115 -20.54 28.00 -17.24
CA ILE A 115 -21.10 26.83 -17.96
C ILE A 115 -22.40 26.45 -17.24
N LEU A 116 -23.51 26.37 -17.97
CA LEU A 116 -24.77 25.83 -17.50
C LEU A 116 -24.87 24.36 -17.88
N THR A 117 -25.36 23.51 -16.99
CA THR A 117 -25.51 22.07 -17.21
C THR A 117 -26.60 21.47 -16.30
N ASP A 118 -27.24 20.42 -16.79
CA ASP A 118 -28.25 19.68 -16.02
C ASP A 118 -27.65 18.83 -14.92
N TYR A 119 -26.46 18.28 -15.15
CA TYR A 119 -25.78 17.35 -14.23
C TYR A 119 -24.29 17.67 -14.07
N VAL A 120 -23.77 17.38 -12.88
CA VAL A 120 -22.34 17.47 -12.58
C VAL A 120 -21.84 16.15 -12.03
N ILE A 121 -20.82 15.55 -12.66
CA ILE A 121 -20.09 14.40 -12.13
C ILE A 121 -18.80 14.92 -11.51
N TYR A 122 -18.68 14.79 -10.19
CA TYR A 122 -17.57 15.32 -9.42
C TYR A 122 -16.49 14.27 -9.17
N THR A 123 -15.35 14.40 -9.83
CA THR A 123 -14.26 13.39 -9.80
C THR A 123 -12.87 14.00 -9.56
N THR A 124 -12.80 15.05 -8.74
CA THR A 124 -11.59 15.87 -8.56
C THR A 124 -10.57 15.29 -7.54
N GLY A 125 -10.90 14.17 -6.90
CA GLY A 125 -10.10 13.59 -5.82
C GLY A 125 -10.24 14.38 -4.50
N SER A 126 -9.20 14.32 -3.64
CA SER A 126 -9.23 14.82 -2.26
C SER A 126 -8.61 16.21 -2.07
N SER A 127 -8.61 17.05 -3.09
CA SER A 127 -8.13 18.44 -2.96
C SER A 127 -9.00 19.22 -1.95
N PRO A 128 -8.42 19.89 -0.93
CA PRO A 128 -9.19 20.64 0.05
C PRO A 128 -10.11 21.70 -0.58
N LYS A 129 -9.62 22.41 -1.61
CA LYS A 129 -10.44 23.39 -2.36
C LYS A 129 -11.64 22.73 -3.04
N SER A 130 -11.43 21.58 -3.62
CA SER A 130 -12.51 20.82 -4.26
C SER A 130 -13.54 20.33 -3.23
N LEU A 131 -13.09 19.76 -2.12
CA LEU A 131 -14.01 19.33 -1.05
C LEU A 131 -14.85 20.48 -0.50
N LYS A 132 -14.28 21.68 -0.40
CA LYS A 132 -15.03 22.88 0.02
C LYS A 132 -16.14 23.25 -0.95
N MET A 133 -15.96 23.08 -2.26
CA MET A 133 -17.03 23.31 -3.24
C MET A 133 -18.23 22.38 -3.02
N ILE A 134 -17.98 21.11 -2.71
CA ILE A 134 -19.04 20.14 -2.40
C ILE A 134 -19.74 20.47 -1.07
N GLU A 135 -18.97 20.91 -0.08
CA GLU A 135 -19.54 21.37 1.20
C GLU A 135 -20.46 22.57 1.00
N ASN A 136 -20.09 23.52 0.15
CA ASN A 136 -20.92 24.70 -0.18
C ASN A 136 -22.22 24.30 -0.90
N LEU A 137 -22.30 23.16 -1.55
CA LEU A 137 -23.52 22.59 -2.12
C LEU A 137 -24.40 21.87 -1.07
N GLY A 138 -24.02 21.91 0.22
CA GLY A 138 -24.78 21.34 1.32
C GLY A 138 -24.41 19.90 1.70
N HIS A 139 -23.37 19.33 1.10
CA HIS A 139 -22.90 18.00 1.47
C HIS A 139 -22.00 18.03 2.71
N LYS A 140 -22.22 17.06 3.60
CA LYS A 140 -21.35 16.87 4.76
C LYS A 140 -20.04 16.20 4.32
N ILE A 141 -18.92 16.87 4.56
CA ILE A 141 -17.60 16.34 4.28
C ILE A 141 -17.01 15.69 5.54
N VAL A 142 -16.64 14.42 5.43
CA VAL A 142 -15.80 13.74 6.42
C VAL A 142 -14.35 13.98 6.01
N SER A 143 -13.60 14.73 6.81
CA SER A 143 -12.21 15.09 6.51
C SER A 143 -11.38 13.87 6.15
N PRO A 144 -10.70 13.88 4.99
CA PRO A 144 -9.82 12.78 4.62
C PRO A 144 -8.61 12.71 5.55
N VAL A 145 -8.14 11.50 5.78
CA VAL A 145 -6.88 11.24 6.49
C VAL A 145 -5.95 10.46 5.57
N PRO A 146 -4.62 10.57 5.74
CA PRO A 146 -3.66 9.75 5.02
C PRO A 146 -3.97 8.26 5.13
N SER A 147 -3.72 7.53 4.05
CA SER A 147 -3.85 6.09 3.93
C SER A 147 -2.77 5.58 2.98
N LEU A 148 -2.37 4.32 3.10
CA LEU A 148 -1.28 3.74 2.31
C LEU A 148 0.04 4.52 2.44
N PHE A 149 0.48 4.75 3.67
CA PHE A 149 1.70 5.49 3.96
C PHE A 149 2.74 4.64 4.69
N THR A 150 3.99 5.06 4.59
CA THR A 150 5.15 4.44 5.27
C THR A 150 5.22 4.89 6.73
N PHE A 151 5.78 4.06 7.61
CA PHE A 151 6.00 4.40 9.01
C PHE A 151 7.39 4.97 9.21
N ASN A 152 7.47 6.19 9.74
CA ASN A 152 8.73 6.80 10.13
C ASN A 152 9.17 6.22 11.48
N ILE A 153 10.37 5.68 11.53
CA ILE A 153 10.93 5.10 12.76
C ILE A 153 11.95 6.09 13.34
N LYS A 154 11.67 6.54 14.55
CA LYS A 154 12.57 7.43 15.30
C LYS A 154 13.55 6.61 16.15
N ASN A 155 14.31 5.74 15.51
CA ASN A 155 15.25 4.86 16.19
C ASN A 155 16.45 4.58 15.28
N ASP A 156 17.65 4.65 15.85
CA ASP A 156 18.91 4.41 15.13
C ASP A 156 19.19 2.93 14.83
N VAL A 157 18.37 2.02 15.36
CA VAL A 157 18.51 0.56 15.15
C VAL A 157 18.48 0.17 13.67
N LEU A 158 17.72 0.91 12.86
CA LEU A 158 17.58 0.65 11.42
C LEU A 158 18.56 1.45 10.54
N ASN A 159 19.41 2.27 11.14
CA ASN A 159 20.41 3.04 10.39
C ASN A 159 21.35 2.08 9.64
N ASP A 160 21.74 2.47 8.42
CA ASP A 160 22.59 1.70 7.51
C ASP A 160 21.98 0.36 6.99
N LEU A 161 20.71 0.08 7.30
CA LEU A 161 19.99 -1.12 6.82
C LEU A 161 19.05 -0.82 5.64
N MET A 162 19.05 0.40 5.14
CA MET A 162 18.22 0.80 4.02
C MET A 162 18.37 -0.13 2.81
N GLY A 163 17.24 -0.45 2.17
CA GLY A 163 17.17 -1.39 1.06
C GLY A 163 17.06 -2.85 1.48
N THR A 164 17.13 -3.15 2.80
CA THR A 164 16.88 -4.52 3.28
C THR A 164 15.40 -4.83 3.21
N SER A 165 15.05 -5.95 2.59
CA SER A 165 13.68 -6.45 2.47
C SER A 165 13.52 -7.79 3.20
N PHE A 166 12.31 -8.03 3.69
CA PHE A 166 11.92 -9.25 4.38
C PHE A 166 10.64 -9.76 3.70
N PRO A 167 10.65 -10.94 3.08
CA PRO A 167 9.50 -11.43 2.32
C PRO A 167 8.33 -11.83 3.21
N HIS A 168 8.58 -12.25 4.43
CA HIS A 168 7.62 -12.87 5.34
C HIS A 168 7.58 -12.21 6.73
N ALA A 169 7.67 -10.88 6.79
CA ALA A 169 7.59 -10.20 8.09
C ALA A 169 6.15 -10.13 8.61
N GLU A 170 6.04 -10.14 9.95
CA GLU A 170 4.81 -9.77 10.65
C GLU A 170 5.00 -8.41 11.33
N VAL A 171 4.05 -7.51 11.14
CA VAL A 171 4.07 -6.19 11.78
C VAL A 171 2.77 -6.00 12.56
N SER A 172 2.86 -5.66 13.83
CA SER A 172 1.70 -5.39 14.66
C SER A 172 1.73 -3.99 15.28
N ILE A 173 0.54 -3.46 15.51
CA ILE A 173 0.29 -2.25 16.30
C ILE A 173 -0.47 -2.67 17.55
N PRO A 174 0.22 -2.97 18.68
CA PRO A 174 -0.41 -3.57 19.85
C PRO A 174 -1.57 -2.74 20.40
N LYS A 175 -1.42 -1.41 20.42
CA LYS A 175 -2.47 -0.48 20.89
C LYS A 175 -3.77 -0.58 20.09
N LEU A 176 -3.69 -0.94 18.82
CA LEU A 176 -4.85 -1.06 17.91
C LEU A 176 -5.28 -2.52 17.72
N LYS A 177 -4.61 -3.47 18.37
CA LYS A 177 -4.86 -4.93 18.25
C LYS A 177 -4.95 -5.34 16.78
N MET A 178 -3.99 -4.94 16.00
CA MET A 178 -3.93 -5.24 14.57
C MET A 178 -2.53 -5.69 14.19
N GLU A 179 -2.48 -6.69 13.34
CA GLU A 179 -1.27 -7.25 12.75
C GLU A 179 -1.46 -7.51 11.27
N GLU A 180 -0.40 -7.47 10.52
CA GLU A 180 -0.36 -7.80 9.09
C GLU A 180 0.91 -8.57 8.75
N PHE A 181 0.73 -9.57 7.90
CA PHE A 181 1.81 -10.37 7.33
C PHE A 181 2.10 -9.93 5.90
N GLY A 182 3.36 -9.97 5.54
CA GLY A 182 3.77 -9.75 4.16
C GLY A 182 5.13 -9.09 4.02
N PRO A 183 5.51 -8.76 2.78
CA PRO A 183 6.79 -8.12 2.53
C PRO A 183 6.95 -6.80 3.26
N LEU A 184 8.12 -6.62 3.88
CA LEU A 184 8.56 -5.44 4.60
C LEU A 184 9.85 -4.92 3.98
N LEU A 185 10.01 -3.60 3.93
CA LEU A 185 11.19 -2.93 3.40
C LEU A 185 11.68 -1.85 4.37
N ILE A 186 12.96 -1.87 4.70
CA ILE A 186 13.62 -0.76 5.40
C ILE A 186 13.95 0.34 4.38
N THR A 187 13.51 1.55 4.66
CA THR A 187 13.74 2.76 3.84
C THR A 187 14.57 3.79 4.60
N HIS A 188 14.88 4.91 3.97
CA HIS A 188 15.55 6.05 4.62
C HIS A 188 14.79 6.62 5.84
N TRP A 189 13.47 6.47 5.84
CA TRP A 189 12.59 7.07 6.85
C TRP A 189 12.15 6.09 7.93
N GLY A 190 12.32 4.79 7.68
CA GLY A 190 11.82 3.74 8.54
C GLY A 190 11.30 2.54 7.73
N LEU A 191 10.04 2.18 7.88
CA LEU A 191 9.49 0.94 7.32
C LEU A 191 8.42 1.20 6.25
N SER A 192 8.46 0.40 5.18
CA SER A 192 7.50 0.37 4.08
C SER A 192 7.23 -1.08 3.66
N GLY A 193 6.54 -1.25 2.56
CA GLY A 193 6.17 -2.56 2.02
C GLY A 193 4.69 -2.89 2.24
N PRO A 194 4.19 -3.97 1.63
CA PRO A 194 2.78 -4.35 1.67
C PRO A 194 2.20 -4.47 3.08
N ALA A 195 2.91 -5.07 4.05
CA ALA A 195 2.44 -5.17 5.43
C ALA A 195 2.17 -3.79 6.05
N ILE A 196 3.11 -2.84 5.91
CA ILE A 196 2.97 -1.47 6.43
C ILE A 196 1.84 -0.72 5.72
N LEU A 197 1.77 -0.83 4.39
CA LEU A 197 0.74 -0.14 3.60
C LEU A 197 -0.66 -0.62 3.95
N LYS A 198 -0.85 -1.91 4.18
CA LYS A 198 -2.13 -2.47 4.65
C LYS A 198 -2.49 -1.95 6.05
N LEU A 199 -1.57 -2.06 7.03
CA LEU A 199 -1.80 -1.53 8.38
C LEU A 199 -2.24 -0.07 8.33
N SER A 200 -1.53 0.76 7.56
CA SER A 200 -1.84 2.19 7.44
C SER A 200 -3.20 2.45 6.78
N ALA A 201 -3.63 1.61 5.85
CA ALA A 201 -4.93 1.72 5.20
C ALA A 201 -6.07 1.27 6.11
N TRP A 202 -5.94 0.12 6.76
CA TRP A 202 -6.97 -0.46 7.62
C TRP A 202 -7.21 0.38 8.87
N LYS A 203 -6.16 0.96 9.44
CA LYS A 203 -6.20 1.76 10.68
C LYS A 203 -5.99 3.26 10.47
N ALA A 204 -6.28 3.76 9.25
CA ALA A 204 -6.02 5.16 8.89
C ALA A 204 -6.67 6.16 9.85
N ARG A 205 -7.90 5.93 10.30
CA ARG A 205 -8.61 6.81 11.23
C ARG A 205 -8.02 6.75 12.63
N GLU A 206 -7.84 5.55 13.16
CA GLU A 206 -7.28 5.33 14.49
C GLU A 206 -5.84 5.86 14.58
N LEU A 207 -5.05 5.72 13.51
CA LEU A 207 -3.70 6.29 13.44
C LEU A 207 -3.71 7.83 13.41
N ALA A 208 -4.69 8.42 12.73
CA ALA A 208 -4.90 9.87 12.76
C ALA A 208 -5.30 10.37 14.17
N ASP A 209 -6.18 9.65 14.87
CA ASP A 209 -6.58 9.95 16.26
C ASP A 209 -5.38 9.87 17.22
N LEU A 210 -4.44 8.97 16.97
CA LEU A 210 -3.15 8.89 17.68
C LEU A 210 -2.16 9.97 17.24
N LYS A 211 -2.55 10.89 16.35
CA LYS A 211 -1.67 11.92 15.76
C LYS A 211 -0.40 11.32 15.16
N TYR A 212 -0.54 10.10 14.63
CA TYR A 212 0.55 9.32 14.01
C TYR A 212 1.74 9.05 14.96
N ASN A 213 1.49 9.00 16.27
CA ASN A 213 2.48 8.64 17.28
C ASN A 213 2.06 7.34 17.97
N PHE A 214 2.73 6.25 17.62
CA PHE A 214 2.39 4.90 18.07
C PHE A 214 3.61 3.98 18.02
N GLU A 215 3.53 2.88 18.74
CA GLU A 215 4.55 1.82 18.75
C GLU A 215 4.12 0.68 17.84
N ILE A 216 5.10 0.04 17.23
CA ILE A 216 4.95 -1.19 16.46
C ILE A 216 5.85 -2.28 17.01
N LYS A 217 5.43 -3.53 16.84
CA LYS A 217 6.30 -4.70 16.96
C LYS A 217 6.49 -5.30 15.58
N VAL A 218 7.71 -5.72 15.30
CA VAL A 218 8.06 -6.34 14.02
C VAL A 218 8.72 -7.68 14.31
N ASN A 219 8.19 -8.73 13.73
CA ASN A 219 8.85 -10.01 13.60
C ASN A 219 9.37 -10.11 12.16
N PHE A 220 10.67 -10.00 11.99
CA PHE A 220 11.31 -9.91 10.68
C PHE A 220 11.40 -11.26 9.96
N ILE A 221 11.21 -12.35 10.66
CA ILE A 221 11.33 -13.72 10.12
C ILE A 221 9.97 -14.41 9.90
N GLY A 222 8.89 -13.84 10.41
CA GLY A 222 7.51 -14.31 10.19
C GLY A 222 7.18 -15.69 10.78
N VAL A 223 7.98 -16.17 11.71
CA VAL A 223 7.73 -17.41 12.46
C VAL A 223 7.70 -17.11 13.96
N ASP A 224 6.99 -17.93 14.72
CA ASP A 224 6.96 -17.77 16.17
C ASP A 224 8.30 -18.17 16.82
N LYS A 225 8.43 -17.86 18.11
CA LYS A 225 9.67 -18.09 18.85
C LYS A 225 10.04 -19.58 18.91
N GLU A 226 9.08 -20.46 19.08
CA GLU A 226 9.29 -21.91 19.22
C GLU A 226 9.80 -22.49 17.90
N GLN A 227 9.19 -22.10 16.80
CA GLN A 227 9.64 -22.47 15.45
C GLN A 227 11.05 -21.93 15.17
N ALA A 228 11.32 -20.68 15.53
CA ALA A 228 12.64 -20.08 15.35
C ALA A 228 13.73 -20.78 16.19
N GLU A 229 13.41 -21.20 17.42
CA GLU A 229 14.31 -21.99 18.27
C GLU A 229 14.62 -23.35 17.64
N GLU A 230 13.61 -24.04 17.11
CA GLU A 230 13.78 -25.33 16.43
C GLU A 230 14.64 -25.21 15.17
N VAL A 231 14.35 -24.24 14.31
CA VAL A 231 15.13 -23.97 13.10
C VAL A 231 16.59 -23.67 13.45
N PHE A 232 16.84 -22.87 14.47
CA PHE A 232 18.19 -22.55 14.91
C PHE A 232 18.91 -23.79 15.49
N LYS A 233 18.21 -24.63 16.26
CA LYS A 233 18.76 -25.87 16.82
C LYS A 233 19.18 -26.82 15.72
N ASN A 234 18.32 -27.09 14.75
CA ASN A 234 18.61 -27.96 13.61
C ASN A 234 19.82 -27.45 12.81
N TYR A 235 19.86 -26.15 12.51
CA TYR A 235 20.98 -25.54 11.81
C TYR A 235 22.31 -25.69 12.59
N ARG A 236 22.27 -25.53 13.93
CA ARG A 236 23.45 -25.72 14.80
C ARG A 236 23.97 -27.13 14.78
N GLU A 237 23.08 -28.14 14.81
CA GLU A 237 23.45 -29.57 14.75
C GLU A 237 24.11 -29.91 13.40
N GLU A 238 23.63 -29.37 12.30
CA GLU A 238 24.17 -29.56 10.97
C GLU A 238 25.49 -28.80 10.72
N ASN A 239 25.69 -27.69 11.42
CA ASN A 239 26.80 -26.74 11.16
C ASN A 239 27.61 -26.40 12.42
N PRO A 240 28.07 -27.37 13.23
CA PRO A 240 28.60 -27.09 14.58
C PRO A 240 29.93 -26.31 14.59
N LYS A 241 30.64 -26.23 13.44
CA LYS A 241 31.93 -25.53 13.33
C LYS A 241 31.83 -24.11 12.80
N LYS A 242 30.64 -23.66 12.40
CA LYS A 242 30.45 -22.28 11.87
C LYS A 242 30.47 -21.24 12.98
N THR A 243 30.92 -20.03 12.65
CA THR A 243 30.74 -18.86 13.51
C THR A 243 29.33 -18.32 13.35
N ILE A 244 28.78 -17.72 14.42
CA ILE A 244 27.42 -17.22 14.45
C ILE A 244 27.21 -16.10 13.42
N GLY A 245 28.22 -15.28 13.13
CA GLY A 245 28.18 -14.24 12.12
C GLY A 245 27.93 -14.76 10.70
N ASN A 246 28.30 -16.01 10.42
CA ASN A 246 28.15 -16.66 9.11
C ASN A 246 26.89 -17.54 9.01
N VAL A 247 25.99 -17.47 9.98
CA VAL A 247 24.73 -18.22 9.98
C VAL A 247 23.79 -17.66 8.90
N LYS A 248 23.14 -18.57 8.15
CA LYS A 248 22.12 -18.25 7.13
C LYS A 248 20.91 -19.14 7.36
N VAL A 249 20.31 -19.01 8.52
CA VAL A 249 19.20 -19.88 8.94
C VAL A 249 17.83 -19.29 8.59
N PHE A 250 17.75 -17.97 8.50
CA PHE A 250 16.56 -17.24 8.10
C PHE A 250 16.77 -16.50 6.78
N GLU A 251 15.72 -16.19 6.06
CA GLU A 251 15.76 -15.42 4.80
C GLU A 251 16.02 -13.93 5.06
N ILE A 252 17.14 -13.62 5.73
CA ILE A 252 17.54 -12.27 6.07
C ILE A 252 18.96 -11.99 5.55
N THR A 253 19.24 -10.70 5.29
CA THR A 253 20.58 -10.31 4.82
C THR A 253 21.62 -10.43 5.92
N SER A 254 22.88 -10.75 5.58
CA SER A 254 23.99 -10.80 6.54
C SER A 254 24.16 -9.48 7.30
N ARG A 255 23.95 -8.34 6.64
CA ARG A 255 24.02 -7.01 7.26
C ARG A 255 22.97 -6.85 8.37
N PHE A 256 21.74 -7.31 8.15
CA PHE A 256 20.70 -7.30 9.16
C PHE A 256 21.01 -8.30 10.28
N TRP A 257 21.43 -9.50 9.94
CA TRP A 257 21.84 -10.52 10.92
C TRP A 257 22.94 -10.02 11.86
N HIS A 258 23.98 -9.38 11.34
CA HIS A 258 25.03 -8.76 12.15
C HIS A 258 24.50 -7.67 13.08
N ARG A 259 23.52 -6.88 12.65
CA ARG A 259 22.84 -5.89 13.49
C ARG A 259 22.08 -6.57 14.65
N ILE A 260 21.39 -7.68 14.40
CA ILE A 260 20.71 -8.47 15.45
C ILE A 260 21.71 -9.02 16.46
N LEU A 261 22.83 -9.58 16.00
CA LEU A 261 23.89 -10.07 16.91
C LEU A 261 24.49 -8.94 17.75
N TRP A 262 24.73 -7.78 17.16
CA TRP A 262 25.21 -6.60 17.87
C TRP A 262 24.22 -6.15 18.97
N LEU A 263 22.94 -6.07 18.66
CA LEU A 263 21.87 -5.74 19.63
C LEU A 263 21.80 -6.77 20.76
N SER A 264 22.01 -8.02 20.44
CA SER A 264 22.01 -9.15 21.38
C SER A 264 23.30 -9.26 22.21
N LYS A 265 24.32 -8.42 21.89
CA LYS A 265 25.66 -8.45 22.50
C LYS A 265 26.36 -9.80 22.32
N VAL A 266 26.23 -10.40 21.14
CA VAL A 266 26.88 -11.66 20.76
C VAL A 266 27.97 -11.39 19.76
N ASP A 267 29.17 -11.91 20.03
CA ASP A 267 30.34 -11.79 19.16
C ASP A 267 30.11 -12.58 17.86
N LEU A 268 30.36 -11.94 16.72
CA LEU A 268 30.23 -12.52 15.38
C LEU A 268 31.12 -13.76 15.17
N GLU A 269 32.31 -13.76 15.78
CA GLU A 269 33.28 -14.85 15.64
C GLU A 269 33.02 -16.02 16.59
N LYS A 270 32.03 -15.88 17.49
CA LYS A 270 31.66 -16.95 18.41
C LYS A 270 31.16 -18.18 17.63
N ASN A 271 31.66 -19.35 17.99
CA ASN A 271 31.18 -20.60 17.40
C ASN A 271 29.69 -20.82 17.76
N ILE A 272 28.88 -21.23 16.77
CA ILE A 272 27.46 -21.47 16.93
C ILE A 272 27.14 -22.51 17.99
N SER A 273 28.00 -23.54 18.17
CA SER A 273 27.84 -24.56 19.18
C SER A 273 28.01 -24.04 20.61
N HIS A 274 28.68 -22.91 20.77
CA HIS A 274 28.90 -22.25 22.07
C HIS A 274 27.87 -21.19 22.42
N ILE A 275 26.87 -20.96 21.57
CA ILE A 275 25.78 -20.05 21.86
C ILE A 275 24.93 -20.60 23.00
N THR A 276 24.87 -19.84 24.07
CA THR A 276 24.09 -20.20 25.26
C THR A 276 22.59 -20.01 25.04
N LYS A 277 21.78 -20.64 25.86
CA LYS A 277 20.32 -20.46 25.81
C LYS A 277 19.90 -19.01 26.02
N GLN A 278 20.60 -18.27 26.88
CA GLN A 278 20.30 -16.85 27.14
C GLN A 278 20.66 -15.97 25.95
N GLU A 279 21.77 -16.26 25.26
CA GLU A 279 22.15 -15.52 24.04
C GLU A 279 21.18 -15.81 22.91
N LEU A 280 20.79 -17.06 22.70
CA LEU A 280 19.78 -17.42 21.70
C LEU A 280 18.46 -16.70 21.98
N GLN A 281 18.00 -16.68 23.25
CA GLN A 281 16.80 -15.97 23.60
C GLN A 281 16.86 -14.48 23.22
N LYS A 282 17.99 -13.80 23.50
CA LYS A 282 18.18 -12.39 23.12
C LYS A 282 18.21 -12.18 21.61
N ILE A 283 18.81 -13.10 20.87
CA ILE A 283 18.83 -13.07 19.40
C ILE A 283 17.39 -13.14 18.87
N LEU A 284 16.60 -14.08 19.36
CA LEU A 284 15.20 -14.26 18.95
C LEU A 284 14.27 -13.14 19.40
N GLU A 285 14.56 -12.48 20.52
CA GLU A 285 13.83 -11.28 20.97
C GLU A 285 14.10 -10.03 20.12
N ASN A 286 15.22 -10.01 19.39
CA ASN A 286 15.61 -8.91 18.49
C ASN A 286 15.26 -9.21 17.02
N LEU A 287 14.80 -10.42 16.69
CA LEU A 287 14.30 -10.81 15.38
C LEU A 287 12.80 -10.59 15.24
#